data_a5c971ed9a67cd6dfadcf88a98e2ac6a
#
_entry.id   a5c971ed9a67cd6dfadcf88a98e2ac6a
#
_cell.length_a   1.000
_cell.length_b   1.000
_cell.length_c   1.000
_cell.angle_alpha   90.00
_cell.angle_beta   90.00
_cell.angle_gamma   90.00
#
_symmetry.space_group_name_H-M   'P 1'
#
loop_
_entity.id
_entity.type
_entity.pdbx_description
1 polymer ?
#
loop_
_entity_poly.entity_id
_entity_poly.type
_entity_poly.pdbx_seq_one_letter_code
_entity_poly.pdbx_strand_id
1 'polypeptide(L)'
;GLGGPTSEANPNKMGFDYFYGFNCQMLAHSYYPDYLWENGERVLTGNEYMPVNRRLDPGADPYDIRSYDKFNQKYYAPDLMYDKLEKFVEDNAENPFMLMWATTVPHSTVQAPEDETMYYVNKLGEEKTPITDGGWYYPVLYPKSSYAAMITHLDAQVGKLVQKLKDLGIYENTMFVITSDNGPASNSNSPMDYFKSGGPFKCTKGWGKASLHEGGIRLPFIITCGSHITPGTSDYAGQFVD
;
A
#
# COMPACT_ATOMS: atom_id res chain seq x y z
N GLY A 1 -5.84 -5.37 8.81
CA GLY A 1 -6.12 -5.60 10.22
C GLY A 1 -7.18 -6.66 10.42
N LEU A 2 -6.97 -7.55 11.36
CA LEU A 2 -7.87 -8.68 11.63
C LEU A 2 -8.93 -8.35 12.70
N GLY A 3 -9.03 -7.11 13.14
CA GLY A 3 -10.01 -6.71 14.14
C GLY A 3 -9.89 -5.24 14.55
N GLY A 4 -10.84 -4.78 15.37
CA GLY A 4 -10.82 -3.44 15.92
C GLY A 4 -9.83 -3.29 17.08
N PRO A 5 -9.73 -2.10 17.70
CA PRO A 5 -8.74 -1.80 18.75
C PRO A 5 -8.92 -2.64 20.02
N THR A 6 -10.11 -3.18 20.27
CA THR A 6 -10.40 -4.06 21.40
C THR A 6 -10.18 -5.55 21.13
N SER A 7 -9.91 -5.92 19.88
CA SER A 7 -9.69 -7.30 19.45
C SER A 7 -8.37 -7.83 20.01
N GLU A 8 -8.29 -9.17 20.19
CA GLU A 8 -7.03 -9.86 20.50
C GLU A 8 -6.00 -9.79 19.37
N ALA A 9 -6.45 -9.55 18.14
CA ALA A 9 -5.59 -9.34 16.98
C ALA A 9 -5.06 -7.89 16.85
N ASN A 10 -5.25 -7.06 17.86
CA ASN A 10 -4.63 -5.72 17.91
C ASN A 10 -3.11 -5.89 17.99
N PRO A 11 -2.31 -5.20 17.16
CA PRO A 11 -0.85 -5.32 17.16
C PRO A 11 -0.20 -5.10 18.53
N ASN A 12 -0.69 -4.16 19.32
CA ASN A 12 -0.16 -3.94 20.68
C ASN A 12 -0.41 -5.14 21.63
N LYS A 13 -1.47 -5.92 21.40
CA LYS A 13 -1.72 -7.18 22.14
C LYS A 13 -0.91 -8.34 21.59
N MET A 14 -0.44 -8.24 20.34
CA MET A 14 0.38 -9.25 19.67
C MET A 14 1.88 -9.06 19.88
N GLY A 15 2.29 -8.12 20.75
CA GLY A 15 3.68 -7.91 21.15
C GLY A 15 4.39 -6.73 20.50
N PHE A 16 3.68 -5.91 19.73
CA PHE A 16 4.24 -4.65 19.22
C PHE A 16 4.07 -3.54 20.25
N ASP A 17 5.14 -2.83 20.56
CA ASP A 17 5.13 -1.70 21.51
C ASP A 17 4.44 -0.46 20.94
N TYR A 18 4.49 -0.31 19.63
CA TYR A 18 3.90 0.81 18.90
C TYR A 18 3.15 0.33 17.65
N PHE A 19 2.00 0.93 17.39
CA PHE A 19 1.21 0.72 16.19
C PHE A 19 0.61 2.03 15.69
N TYR A 20 0.72 2.30 14.40
CA TYR A 20 0.00 3.37 13.72
C TYR A 20 -0.51 2.89 12.36
N GLY A 21 -1.80 3.05 12.08
CA GLY A 21 -2.39 2.65 10.80
C GLY A 21 -3.84 2.19 10.87
N PHE A 22 -4.20 1.29 9.97
CA PHE A 22 -5.56 0.74 9.87
C PHE A 22 -5.71 -0.50 10.76
N ASN A 23 -6.71 -0.50 11.65
CA ASN A 23 -7.11 -1.70 12.42
C ASN A 23 -8.28 -2.46 11.78
N CYS A 24 -8.89 -1.90 10.75
CA CYS A 24 -10.07 -2.47 10.10
C CYS A 24 -9.87 -2.51 8.59
N GLN A 25 -10.10 -3.68 8.00
CA GLN A 25 -10.00 -3.87 6.56
C GLN A 25 -10.91 -2.91 5.77
N MET A 26 -12.12 -2.65 6.26
CA MET A 26 -13.05 -1.75 5.58
C MET A 26 -12.53 -0.30 5.54
N LEU A 27 -11.91 0.18 6.61
CA LEU A 27 -11.29 1.50 6.64
C LEU A 27 -10.12 1.60 5.66
N ALA A 28 -9.37 0.51 5.51
CA ALA A 28 -8.24 0.43 4.59
C ALA A 28 -8.63 0.44 3.09
N HIS A 29 -9.93 0.41 2.77
CA HIS A 29 -10.41 0.64 1.40
C HIS A 29 -10.45 2.13 1.00
N SER A 30 -10.04 3.04 1.89
CA SER A 30 -9.82 4.45 1.58
C SER A 30 -8.38 4.83 1.89
N TYR A 31 -7.70 5.44 0.93
CA TYR A 31 -6.38 6.04 1.15
C TYR A 31 -6.45 7.48 1.69
N TYR A 32 -7.67 8.02 1.84
CA TYR A 32 -7.96 9.32 2.47
C TYR A 32 -8.98 9.14 3.60
N PRO A 33 -8.67 8.31 4.64
CA PRO A 33 -9.58 8.07 5.75
C PRO A 33 -9.71 9.32 6.62
N ASP A 34 -10.82 9.45 7.34
CA ASP A 34 -11.05 10.51 8.32
C ASP A 34 -10.28 10.29 9.63
N TYR A 35 -9.84 9.06 9.90
CA TYR A 35 -8.98 8.72 11.04
C TYR A 35 -8.09 7.51 10.76
N LEU A 36 -7.02 7.40 11.55
CA LEU A 36 -6.20 6.22 11.71
C LEU A 36 -6.14 5.83 13.20
N TRP A 37 -5.52 4.72 13.50
CA TRP A 37 -5.35 4.25 14.88
C TRP A 37 -3.90 4.43 15.32
N GLU A 38 -3.69 4.95 16.53
CA GLU A 38 -2.39 4.99 17.20
C GLU A 38 -2.53 4.33 18.57
N ASN A 39 -1.90 3.18 18.78
CA ASN A 39 -1.92 2.42 20.04
C ASN A 39 -3.32 2.21 20.64
N GLY A 40 -4.33 1.97 19.79
CA GLY A 40 -5.70 1.75 20.24
C GLY A 40 -6.58 3.00 20.30
N GLU A 41 -6.02 4.19 20.10
CA GLU A 41 -6.75 5.45 20.07
C GLU A 41 -6.98 5.93 18.62
N ARG A 42 -8.12 6.60 18.40
CA ARG A 42 -8.40 7.23 17.10
C ARG A 42 -7.63 8.55 16.97
N VAL A 43 -6.89 8.68 15.88
CA VAL A 43 -6.25 9.93 15.50
C VAL A 43 -6.90 10.44 14.23
N LEU A 44 -7.55 11.61 14.31
CA LEU A 44 -8.17 12.25 13.15
C LEU A 44 -7.10 12.71 12.15
N THR A 45 -7.33 12.44 10.88
CA THR A 45 -6.41 12.85 9.81
C THR A 45 -6.66 14.30 9.37
N GLY A 46 -7.89 14.79 9.54
CA GLY A 46 -8.35 16.06 9.00
C GLY A 46 -9.09 15.91 7.65
N ASN A 47 -9.23 14.70 7.15
CA ASN A 47 -10.13 14.40 6.03
C ASN A 47 -11.58 14.26 6.52
N GLU A 48 -12.52 14.42 5.61
CA GLU A 48 -13.93 14.14 5.86
C GLU A 48 -14.22 12.64 5.77
N TYR A 49 -15.18 12.17 6.58
CA TYR A 49 -15.64 10.79 6.49
C TYR A 49 -16.27 10.49 5.13
N MET A 50 -15.83 9.40 4.50
CA MET A 50 -16.39 8.90 3.25
C MET A 50 -16.69 7.40 3.36
N PRO A 51 -17.97 6.99 3.18
CA PRO A 51 -18.31 5.56 3.15
C PRO A 51 -17.56 4.83 2.03
N VAL A 52 -16.96 3.68 2.33
CA VAL A 52 -16.10 2.92 1.39
C VAL A 52 -16.79 2.46 0.11
N ASN A 53 -18.13 2.40 0.09
CA ASN A 53 -18.92 2.07 -1.09
C ASN A 53 -19.55 3.28 -1.77
N ARG A 54 -19.07 4.50 -1.45
CA ARG A 54 -19.59 5.73 -2.05
C ARG A 54 -19.40 5.72 -3.57
N ARG A 55 -20.39 6.16 -4.29
CA ARG A 55 -20.38 6.33 -5.75
C ARG A 55 -20.29 7.81 -6.12
N LEU A 56 -20.14 8.07 -7.41
CA LEU A 56 -20.32 9.42 -7.95
C LEU A 56 -21.70 9.94 -7.55
N ASP A 57 -21.81 11.26 -7.42
CA ASP A 57 -23.10 11.88 -7.12
C ASP A 57 -24.08 11.68 -8.28
N PRO A 58 -25.38 11.61 -8.00
CA PRO A 58 -26.37 11.52 -9.05
C PRO A 58 -26.24 12.67 -10.06
N GLY A 59 -26.09 12.32 -11.34
CA GLY A 59 -25.93 13.31 -12.42
C GLY A 59 -24.49 13.83 -12.62
N ALA A 60 -23.52 13.38 -11.83
CA ALA A 60 -22.11 13.71 -12.05
C ALA A 60 -21.62 13.09 -13.37
N ASP A 61 -20.85 13.83 -14.13
CA ASP A 61 -20.21 13.34 -15.35
C ASP A 61 -19.05 12.40 -14.98
N PRO A 62 -19.09 11.10 -15.34
CA PRO A 62 -18.01 10.16 -15.05
C PRO A 62 -16.74 10.46 -15.83
N TYR A 63 -16.76 11.32 -16.83
CA TYR A 63 -15.59 11.75 -17.59
C TYR A 63 -15.03 13.11 -17.14
N ASP A 64 -15.64 13.76 -16.15
CA ASP A 64 -15.06 14.95 -15.50
C ASP A 64 -14.25 14.54 -14.27
N ILE A 65 -12.94 14.86 -14.26
CA ILE A 65 -12.06 14.55 -13.14
C ILE A 65 -12.56 15.11 -11.81
N ARG A 66 -13.21 16.28 -11.84
CA ARG A 66 -13.75 16.91 -10.62
C ARG A 66 -14.89 16.13 -9.98
N SER A 67 -15.52 15.21 -10.71
CA SER A 67 -16.51 14.30 -10.13
C SER A 67 -15.88 13.34 -9.10
N TYR A 68 -14.55 13.25 -9.05
CA TYR A 68 -13.77 12.35 -8.18
C TYR A 68 -13.08 13.08 -7.01
N ASP A 69 -13.09 14.42 -6.96
CA ASP A 69 -12.37 15.23 -5.95
C ASP A 69 -12.67 14.79 -4.51
N LYS A 70 -13.92 14.47 -4.22
CA LYS A 70 -14.34 14.02 -2.89
C LYS A 70 -13.66 12.73 -2.41
N PHE A 71 -13.13 11.90 -3.32
CA PHE A 71 -12.45 10.66 -2.99
C PHE A 71 -10.96 10.86 -2.78
N ASN A 72 -10.37 11.93 -3.33
CA ASN A 72 -8.96 12.28 -3.21
C ASN A 72 -8.84 13.57 -2.38
N GLN A 73 -8.84 13.39 -1.06
CA GLN A 73 -8.83 14.52 -0.12
C GLN A 73 -7.39 14.99 0.15
N LYS A 74 -7.17 15.68 1.27
CA LYS A 74 -5.90 16.36 1.53
C LYS A 74 -4.81 15.44 2.10
N TYR A 75 -5.17 14.56 3.04
CA TYR A 75 -4.21 13.79 3.82
C TYR A 75 -4.19 12.34 3.36
N TYR A 76 -3.15 11.99 2.61
CA TYR A 76 -2.94 10.66 2.07
C TYR A 76 -2.40 9.72 3.16
N ALA A 77 -3.09 8.61 3.44
CA ALA A 77 -2.73 7.72 4.53
C ALA A 77 -1.32 7.12 4.44
N PRO A 78 -0.81 6.74 3.25
CA PRO A 78 0.58 6.30 3.15
C PRO A 78 1.59 7.34 3.63
N ASP A 79 1.37 8.64 3.37
CA ASP A 79 2.26 9.70 3.86
C ASP A 79 2.19 9.82 5.38
N LEU A 80 0.98 9.83 5.94
CA LEU A 80 0.80 9.91 7.39
C LEU A 80 1.44 8.71 8.11
N MET A 81 1.37 7.52 7.50
CA MET A 81 2.02 6.32 8.04
C MET A 81 3.53 6.39 7.89
N TYR A 82 4.02 6.91 6.76
CA TYR A 82 5.45 7.09 6.53
C TYR A 82 6.08 8.09 7.51
N ASP A 83 5.43 9.22 7.77
CA ASP A 83 5.90 10.21 8.74
C ASP A 83 6.10 9.60 10.15
N LYS A 84 5.16 8.76 10.58
CA LYS A 84 5.26 8.05 11.87
C LYS A 84 6.35 6.98 11.86
N LEU A 85 6.52 6.28 10.74
CA LEU A 85 7.58 5.31 10.52
C LEU A 85 8.96 5.98 10.58
N GLU A 86 9.16 7.07 9.85
CA GLU A 86 10.41 7.80 9.82
C GLU A 86 10.78 8.32 11.23
N LYS A 87 9.80 8.91 11.92
CA LYS A 87 10.00 9.34 13.31
C LYS A 87 10.35 8.18 14.25
N PHE A 88 9.69 7.02 14.11
CA PHE A 88 10.01 5.84 14.91
C PHE A 88 11.47 5.40 14.72
N VAL A 89 11.93 5.39 13.47
CA VAL A 89 13.33 5.04 13.16
C VAL A 89 14.31 6.04 13.79
N GLU A 90 14.01 7.34 13.70
CA GLU A 90 14.82 8.38 14.33
C GLU A 90 14.90 8.22 15.86
N ASP A 91 13.75 8.03 16.50
CA ASP A 91 13.66 7.93 17.96
C ASP A 91 14.34 6.66 18.52
N ASN A 92 14.53 5.63 17.68
CA ASN A 92 15.09 4.34 18.10
C ASN A 92 16.45 4.01 17.46
N ALA A 93 17.09 4.96 16.79
CA ALA A 93 18.32 4.70 16.03
C ALA A 93 19.49 4.12 16.89
N GLU A 94 19.51 4.42 18.19
CA GLU A 94 20.55 3.93 19.12
C GLU A 94 20.17 2.59 19.80
N ASN A 95 18.98 2.06 19.53
CA ASN A 95 18.47 0.85 20.15
C ASN A 95 18.18 -0.23 19.10
N PRO A 96 18.26 -1.53 19.45
CA PRO A 96 17.70 -2.56 18.60
C PRO A 96 16.19 -2.40 18.44
N PHE A 97 15.69 -2.45 17.21
CA PHE A 97 14.26 -2.41 16.92
C PHE A 97 13.87 -3.38 15.81
N MET A 98 12.61 -3.76 15.79
CA MET A 98 11.94 -4.40 14.69
C MET A 98 10.83 -3.50 14.19
N LEU A 99 10.81 -3.18 12.90
CA LEU A 99 9.78 -2.39 12.25
C LEU A 99 9.09 -3.24 11.19
N MET A 100 7.77 -3.37 11.30
CA MET A 100 6.93 -4.00 10.28
C MET A 100 6.09 -2.93 9.58
N TRP A 101 6.45 -2.60 8.35
CA TRP A 101 5.69 -1.67 7.52
C TRP A 101 4.72 -2.43 6.62
N ALA A 102 3.56 -2.78 7.16
CA ALA A 102 2.50 -3.47 6.43
C ALA A 102 1.65 -2.46 5.62
N THR A 103 2.25 -1.90 4.56
CA THR A 103 1.57 -0.94 3.69
C THR A 103 0.39 -1.58 2.97
N THR A 104 -0.69 -0.79 2.77
CA THR A 104 -1.86 -1.22 1.97
C THR A 104 -1.66 -1.03 0.47
N VAL A 105 -0.61 -0.33 0.05
CA VAL A 105 -0.29 -0.11 -1.36
C VAL A 105 0.22 -1.42 -2.00
N PRO A 106 -0.26 -1.78 -3.19
CA PRO A 106 -1.19 -1.12 -4.11
C PRO A 106 -2.61 -1.72 -4.10
N HIS A 107 -3.15 -2.12 -2.95
CA HIS A 107 -4.50 -2.67 -2.86
C HIS A 107 -5.56 -1.70 -3.43
N SER A 108 -6.65 -2.20 -3.97
CA SER A 108 -7.81 -1.35 -4.32
C SER A 108 -8.44 -0.76 -3.04
N THR A 109 -8.94 0.44 -3.06
CA THR A 109 -9.16 1.35 -4.19
C THR A 109 -7.83 1.85 -4.74
N VAL A 110 -7.71 2.03 -6.06
CA VAL A 110 -6.52 2.66 -6.62
C VAL A 110 -6.65 4.18 -6.51
N GLN A 111 -5.99 4.75 -5.48
CA GLN A 111 -5.95 6.17 -5.17
C GLN A 111 -4.50 6.60 -4.95
N ALA A 112 -4.10 7.68 -5.58
CA ALA A 112 -2.81 8.33 -5.40
C ALA A 112 -3.01 9.86 -5.41
N PRO A 113 -2.04 10.66 -4.99
CA PRO A 113 -2.06 12.10 -5.20
C PRO A 113 -2.33 12.45 -6.66
N GLU A 114 -3.12 13.52 -6.86
CA GLU A 114 -3.61 13.87 -8.20
C GLU A 114 -2.47 14.18 -9.17
N ASP A 115 -1.49 14.95 -8.73
CA ASP A 115 -0.33 15.33 -9.52
C ASP A 115 0.49 14.12 -9.99
N GLU A 116 0.68 13.14 -9.13
CA GLU A 116 1.36 11.87 -9.47
C GLU A 116 0.52 11.05 -10.45
N THR A 117 -0.80 11.00 -10.25
CA THR A 117 -1.73 10.34 -11.17
C THR A 117 -1.65 11.00 -12.55
N MET A 118 -1.71 12.33 -12.61
CA MET A 118 -1.67 13.09 -13.87
C MET A 118 -0.32 12.99 -14.57
N TYR A 119 0.79 12.87 -13.83
CA TYR A 119 2.08 12.53 -14.42
C TYR A 119 2.00 11.23 -15.23
N TYR A 120 1.38 10.18 -14.65
CA TYR A 120 1.22 8.90 -15.35
C TYR A 120 0.17 8.92 -16.45
N VAL A 121 -0.90 9.70 -16.34
CA VAL A 121 -1.84 9.92 -17.46
C VAL A 121 -1.09 10.40 -18.70
N ASN A 122 -0.22 11.39 -18.53
CA ASN A 122 0.59 11.91 -19.63
C ASN A 122 1.63 10.91 -20.12
N LYS A 123 2.30 10.21 -19.21
CA LYS A 123 3.36 9.25 -19.53
C LYS A 123 2.87 8.00 -20.25
N LEU A 124 1.71 7.47 -19.85
CA LEU A 124 1.10 6.27 -20.42
C LEU A 124 0.17 6.59 -21.61
N GLY A 125 -0.19 7.86 -21.78
CA GLY A 125 -1.23 8.25 -22.75
C GLY A 125 -2.59 7.64 -22.42
N GLU A 126 -2.92 7.51 -21.13
CA GLU A 126 -4.17 6.86 -20.73
C GLU A 126 -5.37 7.75 -21.05
N GLU A 127 -6.27 7.22 -21.87
CA GLU A 127 -7.58 7.84 -22.08
C GLU A 127 -8.48 7.65 -20.86
N LYS A 128 -9.48 8.52 -20.71
CA LYS A 128 -10.47 8.41 -19.63
C LYS A 128 -11.21 7.07 -19.72
N THR A 129 -11.01 6.23 -18.72
CA THR A 129 -11.62 4.89 -18.61
C THR A 129 -12.32 4.75 -17.25
N PRO A 130 -13.44 5.46 -17.03
CA PRO A 130 -14.06 5.52 -15.73
C PRO A 130 -14.57 4.16 -15.27
N ILE A 131 -14.18 3.75 -14.06
CA ILE A 131 -14.77 2.64 -13.33
C ILE A 131 -15.65 3.26 -12.26
N THR A 132 -16.96 3.24 -12.46
CA THR A 132 -17.95 3.92 -11.58
C THR A 132 -18.62 2.96 -10.60
N ASP A 133 -18.56 1.66 -10.86
CA ASP A 133 -19.07 0.61 -9.98
C ASP A 133 -17.96 -0.41 -9.67
N GLY A 134 -17.16 -0.10 -8.66
CA GLY A 134 -16.07 -0.96 -8.16
C GLY A 134 -16.46 -1.86 -6.99
N GLY A 135 -17.75 -2.09 -6.73
CA GLY A 135 -18.20 -2.89 -5.58
C GLY A 135 -17.91 -2.18 -4.25
N TRP A 136 -16.94 -2.64 -3.49
CA TRP A 136 -16.49 -2.04 -2.22
C TRP A 136 -15.42 -0.96 -2.37
N TYR A 137 -15.09 -0.57 -3.61
CA TYR A 137 -14.03 0.39 -3.92
C TYR A 137 -14.61 1.66 -4.53
N TYR A 138 -13.92 2.78 -4.32
CA TYR A 138 -14.33 4.06 -4.91
C TYR A 138 -14.24 4.03 -6.44
N PRO A 139 -15.04 4.87 -7.11
CA PRO A 139 -14.86 5.15 -8.52
C PRO A 139 -13.46 5.68 -8.82
N VAL A 140 -12.96 5.38 -10.01
CA VAL A 140 -11.67 5.88 -10.48
C VAL A 140 -11.76 6.21 -11.96
N LEU A 141 -11.17 7.36 -12.38
CA LEU A 141 -11.19 7.80 -13.78
C LEU A 141 -10.02 7.22 -14.59
N TYR A 142 -8.83 7.15 -13.97
CA TYR A 142 -7.60 6.70 -14.60
C TYR A 142 -6.98 5.53 -13.82
N PRO A 143 -7.54 4.31 -13.93
CA PRO A 143 -7.13 3.19 -13.07
C PRO A 143 -5.67 2.77 -13.27
N LYS A 144 -5.15 2.82 -14.49
CA LYS A 144 -3.75 2.44 -14.77
C LYS A 144 -2.78 3.48 -14.21
N SER A 145 -3.05 4.75 -14.47
CA SER A 145 -2.20 5.85 -14.01
C SER A 145 -2.21 5.97 -12.49
N SER A 146 -3.37 5.86 -11.85
CA SER A 146 -3.47 5.85 -10.38
C SER A 146 -2.71 4.67 -9.77
N TYR A 147 -2.81 3.48 -10.35
CA TYR A 147 -2.06 2.31 -9.88
C TYR A 147 -0.54 2.51 -10.03
N ALA A 148 -0.07 3.01 -11.18
CA ALA A 148 1.34 3.29 -11.40
C ALA A 148 1.87 4.36 -10.43
N ALA A 149 1.08 5.40 -10.17
CA ALA A 149 1.40 6.43 -9.20
C ALA A 149 1.55 5.86 -7.79
N MET A 150 0.60 5.03 -7.33
CA MET A 150 0.70 4.36 -6.03
C MET A 150 2.02 3.59 -5.85
N ILE A 151 2.39 2.78 -6.86
CA ILE A 151 3.64 2.00 -6.81
C ILE A 151 4.86 2.92 -6.74
N THR A 152 4.90 3.97 -7.56
CA THR A 152 6.02 4.92 -7.56
C THR A 152 6.11 5.69 -6.25
N HIS A 153 4.97 6.08 -5.69
CA HIS A 153 4.90 6.73 -4.39
C HIS A 153 5.52 5.86 -3.29
N LEU A 154 5.11 4.58 -3.24
CA LEU A 154 5.70 3.61 -2.30
C LEU A 154 7.20 3.42 -2.53
N ASP A 155 7.64 3.28 -3.78
CA ASP A 155 9.05 3.13 -4.12
C ASP A 155 9.87 4.34 -3.64
N ALA A 156 9.35 5.55 -3.83
CA ALA A 156 9.97 6.77 -3.33
C ALA A 156 10.06 6.80 -1.79
N GLN A 157 9.03 6.35 -1.08
CA GLN A 157 9.05 6.23 0.38
C GLN A 157 10.06 5.20 0.85
N VAL A 158 10.18 4.04 0.18
CA VAL A 158 11.22 3.04 0.46
C VAL A 158 12.62 3.66 0.26
N GLY A 159 12.81 4.40 -0.83
CA GLY A 159 14.07 5.12 -1.09
C GLY A 159 14.42 6.12 0.02
N LYS A 160 13.45 6.90 0.48
CA LYS A 160 13.63 7.84 1.61
C LYS A 160 14.00 7.10 2.90
N LEU A 161 13.35 5.98 3.20
CA LEU A 161 13.66 5.17 4.39
C LEU A 161 15.08 4.63 4.33
N VAL A 162 15.50 4.08 3.19
CA VAL A 162 16.88 3.60 3.00
C VAL A 162 17.89 4.75 3.19
N GLN A 163 17.60 5.93 2.65
CA GLN A 163 18.46 7.10 2.84
C GLN A 163 18.50 7.53 4.31
N LYS A 164 17.37 7.55 5.00
CA LYS A 164 17.29 7.86 6.44
C LYS A 164 18.15 6.91 7.28
N LEU A 165 18.09 5.61 7.04
CA LEU A 165 18.93 4.62 7.72
C LEU A 165 20.43 4.86 7.48
N LYS A 166 20.81 5.30 6.26
CA LYS A 166 22.18 5.68 5.93
C LYS A 166 22.62 6.95 6.67
N ASP A 167 21.77 7.97 6.69
CA ASP A 167 22.05 9.24 7.34
C ASP A 167 22.22 9.08 8.86
N LEU A 168 21.50 8.14 9.46
CA LEU A 168 21.63 7.75 10.87
C LEU A 168 22.80 6.79 11.13
N GLY A 169 23.49 6.31 10.09
CA GLY A 169 24.62 5.40 10.22
C GLY A 169 24.30 3.97 10.62
N ILE A 170 23.03 3.57 10.53
CA ILE A 170 22.56 2.23 10.97
C ILE A 170 22.22 1.29 9.80
N TYR A 171 22.27 1.76 8.55
CA TYR A 171 21.90 0.97 7.37
C TYR A 171 22.70 -0.34 7.27
N GLU A 172 24.02 -0.30 7.51
CA GLU A 172 24.90 -1.48 7.40
C GLU A 172 24.59 -2.57 8.45
N ASN A 173 23.94 -2.19 9.55
CA ASN A 173 23.51 -3.11 10.61
C ASN A 173 21.99 -3.32 10.63
N THR A 174 21.31 -2.96 9.55
CA THR A 174 19.87 -3.14 9.41
C THR A 174 19.57 -4.20 8.35
N MET A 175 18.87 -5.27 8.75
CA MET A 175 18.29 -6.21 7.81
C MET A 175 17.01 -5.59 7.23
N PHE A 176 17.00 -5.38 5.92
CA PHE A 176 15.87 -4.80 5.21
C PHE A 176 15.22 -5.86 4.31
N VAL A 177 13.95 -6.15 4.55
CA VAL A 177 13.19 -7.18 3.83
C VAL A 177 12.00 -6.54 3.13
N ILE A 178 11.85 -6.80 1.83
CA ILE A 178 10.69 -6.40 1.05
C ILE A 178 10.03 -7.64 0.49
N THR A 179 8.74 -7.79 0.75
CA THR A 179 7.90 -8.87 0.22
C THR A 179 6.46 -8.40 0.06
N SER A 180 5.57 -9.29 -0.32
CA SER A 180 4.12 -9.04 -0.41
C SER A 180 3.36 -10.10 0.39
N ASP A 181 2.11 -9.83 0.74
CA ASP A 181 1.23 -10.77 1.46
C ASP A 181 0.60 -11.81 0.53
N ASN A 182 0.41 -11.47 -0.75
CA ASN A 182 -0.15 -12.37 -1.77
C ASN A 182 0.18 -11.88 -3.19
N GLY A 183 -0.04 -12.76 -4.14
CA GLY A 183 0.07 -12.44 -5.56
C GLY A 183 -1.02 -11.47 -6.04
N PRO A 184 -0.94 -11.00 -7.30
CA PRO A 184 -1.83 -9.97 -7.84
C PRO A 184 -3.30 -10.36 -7.77
N ALA A 185 -4.15 -9.36 -7.48
CA ALA A 185 -5.60 -9.51 -7.49
C ALA A 185 -6.17 -9.17 -8.87
N SER A 186 -7.09 -10.02 -9.35
CA SER A 186 -7.89 -9.74 -10.54
C SER A 186 -9.23 -9.18 -10.12
N ASN A 187 -9.34 -7.87 -10.01
CA ASN A 187 -10.60 -7.17 -9.73
C ASN A 187 -10.79 -5.97 -10.66
N SER A 188 -11.99 -5.38 -10.66
CA SER A 188 -12.37 -4.31 -11.60
C SER A 188 -11.46 -3.07 -11.54
N ASN A 189 -10.87 -2.77 -10.37
CA ASN A 189 -10.06 -1.58 -10.18
C ASN A 189 -8.55 -1.86 -10.29
N SER A 190 -8.14 -3.14 -10.42
CA SER A 190 -6.74 -3.52 -10.54
C SER A 190 -6.37 -3.73 -12.02
N PRO A 191 -5.47 -2.93 -12.59
CA PRO A 191 -5.03 -3.06 -13.99
C PRO A 191 -3.97 -4.16 -14.18
N MET A 192 -4.13 -5.29 -13.52
CA MET A 192 -3.18 -6.40 -13.44
C MET A 192 -2.75 -6.91 -14.83
N ASP A 193 -3.70 -7.06 -15.75
CA ASP A 193 -3.41 -7.58 -17.09
C ASP A 193 -2.59 -6.58 -17.93
N TYR A 194 -2.85 -5.27 -17.75
CA TYR A 194 -2.10 -4.23 -18.43
C TYR A 194 -0.63 -4.22 -18.00
N PHE A 195 -0.35 -4.30 -16.70
CA PHE A 195 1.00 -4.29 -16.15
C PHE A 195 1.66 -5.67 -16.12
N LYS A 196 0.94 -6.73 -16.48
CA LYS A 196 1.41 -8.12 -16.37
C LYS A 196 1.95 -8.42 -14.96
N SER A 197 1.23 -7.98 -13.95
CA SER A 197 1.68 -7.97 -12.53
C SER A 197 2.04 -9.36 -11.99
N GLY A 198 1.59 -10.43 -12.64
CA GLY A 198 1.97 -11.80 -12.28
C GLY A 198 3.32 -12.25 -12.84
N GLY A 199 4.01 -11.39 -13.64
CA GLY A 199 5.24 -11.79 -14.32
C GLY A 199 5.01 -13.04 -15.19
N PRO A 200 5.82 -14.11 -15.03
CA PRO A 200 5.68 -15.33 -15.80
C PRO A 200 4.51 -16.23 -15.34
N PHE A 201 3.89 -15.90 -14.19
CA PHE A 201 2.85 -16.75 -13.59
C PHE A 201 1.47 -16.33 -14.06
N LYS A 202 0.58 -17.32 -14.19
CA LYS A 202 -0.83 -17.08 -14.47
C LYS A 202 -1.50 -16.51 -13.21
N CYS A 203 -2.10 -15.33 -13.32
CA CYS A 203 -2.77 -14.65 -12.20
C CYS A 203 -4.25 -14.35 -12.47
N THR A 204 -4.75 -14.64 -13.70
CA THR A 204 -6.15 -14.40 -14.07
C THR A 204 -7.05 -15.59 -13.71
N LYS A 205 -8.37 -15.36 -13.67
CA LYS A 205 -9.39 -16.42 -13.50
C LYS A 205 -9.14 -17.33 -12.28
N GLY A 206 -8.83 -16.73 -11.11
CA GLY A 206 -8.65 -17.47 -9.87
C GLY A 206 -7.26 -18.11 -9.68
N TRP A 207 -6.25 -17.72 -10.48
CA TRP A 207 -4.87 -18.21 -10.36
C TRP A 207 -3.93 -17.22 -9.64
N GLY A 208 -4.40 -16.03 -9.31
CA GLY A 208 -3.69 -15.01 -8.53
C GLY A 208 -4.08 -15.06 -7.05
N LYS A 209 -4.25 -13.87 -6.44
CA LYS A 209 -4.69 -13.71 -5.03
C LYS A 209 -5.81 -14.69 -4.66
N ALA A 210 -5.73 -15.26 -3.46
CA ALA A 210 -6.64 -16.27 -2.91
C ALA A 210 -6.54 -17.65 -3.57
N SER A 211 -5.47 -17.95 -4.30
CA SER A 211 -5.21 -19.27 -4.86
C SER A 211 -3.88 -19.83 -4.34
N LEU A 212 -3.77 -21.17 -4.31
CA LEU A 212 -2.54 -21.88 -3.97
C LEU A 212 -1.63 -22.13 -5.19
N HIS A 213 -1.96 -21.54 -6.35
CA HIS A 213 -1.12 -21.61 -7.53
C HIS A 213 0.05 -20.61 -7.44
N GLU A 214 1.09 -20.84 -8.23
CA GLU A 214 2.28 -19.99 -8.29
C GLU A 214 1.95 -18.48 -8.38
N GLY A 215 0.95 -18.10 -9.16
CA GLY A 215 0.51 -16.70 -9.28
C GLY A 215 -0.11 -16.12 -8.02
N GLY A 216 -0.54 -16.95 -7.07
CA GLY A 216 -1.12 -16.51 -5.80
C GLY A 216 -0.14 -16.50 -4.63
N ILE A 217 0.86 -17.39 -4.64
CA ILE A 217 1.75 -17.63 -3.50
C ILE A 217 3.23 -17.37 -3.78
N ARG A 218 3.67 -17.33 -5.03
CA ARG A 218 5.06 -16.99 -5.36
C ARG A 218 5.23 -15.48 -5.38
N LEU A 219 5.83 -14.96 -4.33
CA LEU A 219 5.96 -13.53 -4.06
C LEU A 219 7.40 -13.07 -4.32
N PRO A 220 7.61 -11.80 -4.67
CA PRO A 220 8.94 -11.23 -4.62
C PRO A 220 9.44 -11.25 -3.18
N PHE A 221 10.70 -11.59 -3.02
CA PHE A 221 11.39 -11.53 -1.74
C PHE A 221 12.76 -10.90 -1.97
N ILE A 222 12.95 -9.71 -1.42
CA ILE A 222 14.20 -8.96 -1.52
C ILE A 222 14.72 -8.76 -0.10
N ILE A 223 15.98 -9.12 0.12
CA ILE A 223 16.64 -8.93 1.40
C ILE A 223 17.99 -8.27 1.21
N THR A 224 18.31 -7.34 2.08
CA THR A 224 19.64 -6.74 2.18
C THR A 224 20.02 -6.57 3.65
N CYS A 225 21.32 -6.66 3.96
CA CYS A 225 21.84 -6.43 5.30
C CYS A 225 23.30 -6.00 5.19
N GLY A 226 23.53 -4.78 4.74
CA GLY A 226 24.86 -4.20 4.61
C GLY A 226 25.89 -5.15 4.00
N SER A 227 27.02 -5.33 4.69
CA SER A 227 28.10 -6.24 4.28
C SER A 227 27.81 -7.73 4.57
N HIS A 228 26.71 -8.06 5.24
CA HIS A 228 26.38 -9.45 5.62
C HIS A 228 25.74 -10.24 4.47
N ILE A 229 25.15 -9.56 3.49
CA ILE A 229 24.53 -10.19 2.31
C ILE A 229 25.20 -9.63 1.06
N THR A 230 25.77 -10.51 0.23
CA THR A 230 26.41 -10.13 -1.02
C THR A 230 25.36 -9.66 -2.02
N PRO A 231 25.47 -8.42 -2.55
CA PRO A 231 24.54 -7.91 -3.55
C PRO A 231 24.50 -8.76 -4.82
N GLY A 232 23.32 -8.89 -5.43
CA GLY A 232 23.13 -9.57 -6.69
C GLY A 232 23.13 -11.11 -6.61
N THR A 233 23.10 -11.67 -5.40
CA THR A 233 22.88 -13.12 -5.22
C THR A 233 21.40 -13.44 -5.28
N SER A 234 21.05 -14.63 -5.80
CA SER A 234 19.68 -15.17 -5.77
C SER A 234 19.72 -16.64 -5.41
N ASP A 235 18.76 -17.08 -4.61
CA ASP A 235 18.54 -18.47 -4.25
C ASP A 235 17.08 -18.84 -4.49
N TYR A 236 16.85 -20.03 -5.02
CA TYR A 236 15.50 -20.57 -5.26
C TYR A 236 15.02 -21.50 -4.14
N ALA A 237 15.86 -21.77 -3.15
CA ALA A 237 15.58 -22.73 -2.09
C ALA A 237 14.82 -22.15 -0.88
N GLY A 238 14.44 -20.87 -0.91
CA GLY A 238 13.69 -20.23 0.18
C GLY A 238 12.26 -20.76 0.27
N GLN A 239 12.01 -21.68 1.18
CA GLN A 239 10.67 -22.01 1.63
C GLN A 239 10.46 -21.40 3.01
N PHE A 240 9.42 -20.59 3.17
CA PHE A 240 8.91 -20.29 4.51
C PHE A 240 8.07 -21.48 4.95
N VAL A 241 8.51 -22.12 6.01
CA VAL A 241 7.78 -23.20 6.69
C VAL A 241 7.30 -22.57 8.00
N ASP A 242 5.98 -22.56 8.21
CA ASP A 242 5.38 -22.21 9.50
C ASP A 242 5.73 -23.26 10.55
#